data_27bc50c801a97a0aa4522e1023cf8e84
#
_entry.id   27bc50c801a97a0aa4522e1023cf8e84
#
_cell.length_a   1.000
_cell.length_b   1.000
_cell.length_c   1.000
_cell.angle_alpha   90.00
_cell.angle_beta   90.00
_cell.angle_gamma   90.00
#
_symmetry.space_group_name_H-M   'P 1'
#
loop_
_entity.id
_entity.type
_entity.pdbx_description
1 polymer ?
#
loop_
_entity_poly.entity_id
_entity_poly.type
_entity_poly.pdbx_seq_one_letter_code
_entity_poly.pdbx_strand_id
1 'polypeptide(L)'
;MAKPTPRPTPTEQPFYDACAQHQLILQHCQGCGHVLFYPRTHCDQCHSEQLVWKEASGQGSIASYTVVRRGVSADFEAPYVIALIDLAEGPRMMSQIIEVEPEALAVGLQVSVDFAAWSEDITLPVFRLHPALDADA
;
A
#
# COMPACT_ATOMS: atom_id res chain seq x y z
N MET A 1 -0.71 -3.71 24.63
CA MET A 1 -1.89 -3.98 23.80
C MET A 1 -1.50 -4.05 22.33
N ALA A 2 -2.13 -4.97 21.64
CA ALA A 2 -1.85 -5.12 20.21
C ALA A 2 -2.56 -4.05 19.40
N LYS A 3 -1.97 -3.65 18.28
CA LYS A 3 -2.63 -2.75 17.33
C LYS A 3 -3.88 -3.44 16.76
N PRO A 4 -4.93 -2.67 16.42
CA PRO A 4 -6.08 -3.24 15.75
C PRO A 4 -5.65 -3.96 14.47
N THR A 5 -6.23 -5.12 14.21
CA THR A 5 -5.91 -5.88 13.00
C THR A 5 -7.09 -5.87 12.04
N PRO A 6 -6.85 -5.78 10.73
CA PRO A 6 -7.93 -5.88 9.76
C PRO A 6 -8.55 -7.27 9.78
N ARG A 7 -9.82 -7.32 9.41
CA ARG A 7 -10.56 -8.57 9.24
C ARG A 7 -10.95 -8.67 7.77
N PRO A 8 -10.14 -9.35 6.96
CA PRO A 8 -10.39 -9.38 5.52
C PRO A 8 -11.74 -10.03 5.20
N THR A 9 -12.44 -9.42 4.25
CA THR A 9 -13.62 -10.04 3.65
C THR A 9 -13.14 -11.08 2.62
N PRO A 10 -14.04 -11.98 2.13
CA PRO A 10 -13.65 -12.90 1.08
C PRO A 10 -13.08 -12.20 -0.18
N THR A 11 -13.57 -11.00 -0.48
CA THR A 11 -13.05 -10.23 -1.62
C THR A 11 -11.61 -9.77 -1.39
N GLU A 12 -11.27 -9.43 -0.15
CA GLU A 12 -9.95 -8.93 0.21
C GLU A 12 -8.94 -10.02 0.54
N GLN A 13 -9.42 -11.22 0.84
CA GLN A 13 -8.55 -12.29 1.33
C GLN A 13 -7.38 -12.60 0.38
N PRO A 14 -7.57 -12.67 -0.95
CA PRO A 14 -6.44 -12.91 -1.84
C PRO A 14 -5.34 -11.86 -1.73
N PHE A 15 -5.73 -10.60 -1.50
CA PHE A 15 -4.78 -9.51 -1.32
C PHE A 15 -3.90 -9.76 -0.09
N TYR A 16 -4.52 -10.08 1.05
CA TYR A 16 -3.77 -10.32 2.29
C TYR A 16 -2.95 -11.60 2.23
N ASP A 17 -3.45 -12.64 1.54
CA ASP A 17 -2.69 -13.86 1.33
C ASP A 17 -1.41 -13.58 0.53
N ALA A 18 -1.50 -12.71 -0.48
CA ALA A 18 -0.33 -12.32 -1.26
C ALA A 18 0.64 -11.50 -0.42
N CYS A 19 0.14 -10.61 0.44
CA CYS A 19 1.01 -9.84 1.34
C CYS A 19 1.82 -10.77 2.26
N ALA A 20 1.22 -11.86 2.72
CA ALA A 20 1.93 -12.83 3.55
C ALA A 20 3.07 -13.51 2.77
N GLN A 21 2.99 -13.53 1.44
CA GLN A 21 4.04 -14.04 0.56
C GLN A 21 4.95 -12.92 0.06
N HIS A 22 4.82 -11.72 0.61
CA HIS A 22 5.56 -10.53 0.21
C HIS A 22 5.34 -10.16 -1.26
N GLN A 23 4.09 -10.27 -1.69
CA GLN A 23 3.67 -9.87 -3.03
C GLN A 23 2.57 -8.83 -2.94
N LEU A 24 2.70 -7.77 -3.70
CA LEU A 24 1.63 -6.78 -3.87
C LEU A 24 0.90 -7.13 -5.16
N ILE A 25 -0.39 -7.45 -5.04
CA ILE A 25 -1.21 -7.78 -6.21
C ILE A 25 -2.34 -6.77 -6.32
N LEU A 26 -2.75 -6.51 -7.56
CA LEU A 26 -3.82 -5.58 -7.87
C LEU A 26 -4.82 -6.27 -8.80
N GLN A 27 -6.07 -5.81 -8.76
CA GLN A 27 -7.08 -6.30 -9.67
C GLN A 27 -7.01 -5.56 -10.99
N HIS A 28 -7.09 -6.29 -12.10
CA HIS A 28 -7.15 -5.74 -13.44
C HIS A 28 -8.47 -6.14 -14.09
N CYS A 29 -9.19 -5.16 -14.61
CA CYS A 29 -10.43 -5.41 -15.30
C CYS A 29 -10.16 -5.86 -16.71
N GLN A 30 -10.64 -7.06 -17.09
CA GLN A 30 -10.50 -7.56 -18.44
C GLN A 30 -11.45 -6.89 -19.42
N GLY A 31 -12.49 -6.21 -18.89
CA GLY A 31 -13.46 -5.54 -19.74
C GLY A 31 -12.97 -4.18 -20.25
N CYS A 32 -12.34 -3.38 -19.40
CA CYS A 32 -11.91 -2.03 -19.76
C CYS A 32 -10.44 -1.74 -19.52
N GLY A 33 -9.71 -2.67 -18.90
CA GLY A 33 -8.28 -2.49 -18.64
C GLY A 33 -7.95 -1.67 -17.40
N HIS A 34 -8.94 -1.24 -16.66
CA HIS A 34 -8.72 -0.45 -15.45
C HIS A 34 -8.04 -1.28 -14.37
N VAL A 35 -7.11 -0.68 -13.65
CA VAL A 35 -6.42 -1.30 -12.52
C VAL A 35 -7.01 -0.73 -11.24
N LEU A 36 -7.42 -1.61 -10.33
CA LEU A 36 -8.15 -1.23 -9.14
C LEU A 36 -7.34 -1.43 -7.87
N PHE A 37 -7.50 -0.50 -6.97
CA PHE A 37 -7.24 -0.62 -5.55
C PHE A 37 -8.26 0.30 -4.85
N TYR A 38 -9.02 -0.15 -3.93
CA TYR A 38 -9.02 -1.37 -3.11
C TYR A 38 -9.77 -2.52 -3.79
N PRO A 39 -9.63 -3.78 -3.28
CA PRO A 39 -10.29 -4.94 -3.89
C PRO A 39 -11.81 -4.80 -3.99
N ARG A 40 -12.36 -5.19 -5.13
CA ARG A 40 -13.79 -5.07 -5.41
C ARG A 40 -14.31 -6.33 -6.08
N THR A 41 -15.62 -6.47 -6.10
CA THR A 41 -16.28 -7.57 -6.85
C THR A 41 -16.58 -7.15 -8.27
N HIS A 42 -16.66 -5.86 -8.54
CA HIS A 42 -16.97 -5.29 -9.85
C HIS A 42 -16.03 -4.14 -10.13
N CYS A 43 -15.70 -3.93 -11.40
CA CYS A 43 -14.93 -2.76 -11.80
C CYS A 43 -15.73 -1.49 -11.51
N ASP A 44 -15.08 -0.50 -10.91
CA ASP A 44 -15.72 0.77 -10.60
C ASP A 44 -15.86 1.69 -11.82
N GLN A 45 -15.28 1.31 -12.95
CA GLN A 45 -15.38 2.10 -14.19
C GLN A 45 -16.42 1.52 -15.13
N CYS A 46 -16.44 0.21 -15.37
CA CYS A 46 -17.34 -0.40 -16.34
C CYS A 46 -18.31 -1.42 -15.74
N HIS A 47 -18.20 -1.66 -14.44
CA HIS A 47 -19.06 -2.57 -13.67
C HIS A 47 -18.92 -4.05 -14.05
N SER A 48 -17.89 -4.41 -14.81
CA SER A 48 -17.63 -5.82 -15.17
C SER A 48 -17.19 -6.61 -13.94
N GLU A 49 -17.58 -7.87 -13.90
CA GLU A 49 -17.10 -8.82 -12.88
C GLU A 49 -15.82 -9.53 -13.30
N GLN A 50 -15.32 -9.23 -14.49
CA GLN A 50 -14.16 -9.90 -15.08
C GLN A 50 -12.87 -9.27 -14.53
N LEU A 51 -12.64 -9.45 -13.23
CA LEU A 51 -11.47 -8.94 -12.54
C LEU A 51 -10.50 -10.07 -12.30
N VAL A 52 -9.22 -9.85 -12.63
CA VAL A 52 -8.16 -10.81 -12.38
C VAL A 52 -7.08 -10.18 -11.53
N TRP A 53 -6.43 -10.99 -10.71
CA TRP A 53 -5.32 -10.53 -9.87
C TRP A 53 -4.01 -10.64 -10.66
N LYS A 54 -3.19 -9.59 -10.58
CA LYS A 54 -1.85 -9.59 -11.16
C LYS A 54 -0.88 -8.97 -10.19
N GLU A 55 0.34 -9.49 -10.19
CA GLU A 55 1.39 -8.93 -9.34
C GLU A 55 1.79 -7.55 -9.83
N ALA A 56 1.92 -6.62 -8.89
CA ALA A 56 2.38 -5.26 -9.16
C ALA A 56 3.87 -5.16 -8.93
N SER A 57 4.49 -4.14 -9.52
CA SER A 57 5.93 -3.91 -9.36
C SER A 57 6.30 -3.52 -7.94
N GLY A 58 5.36 -2.95 -7.20
CA GLY A 58 5.65 -2.40 -5.88
C GLY A 58 6.27 -1.02 -5.91
N GLN A 59 6.41 -0.44 -7.09
CA GLN A 59 6.99 0.89 -7.27
C GLN A 59 5.90 1.95 -7.29
N GLY A 60 6.20 3.11 -6.73
CA GLY A 60 5.26 4.21 -6.72
C GLY A 60 5.94 5.51 -6.34
N SER A 61 5.13 6.54 -6.18
CA SER A 61 5.61 7.85 -5.77
C SER A 61 4.67 8.44 -4.72
N ILE A 62 5.21 9.29 -3.87
CA ILE A 62 4.41 9.96 -2.84
C ILE A 62 3.55 11.03 -3.49
N ALA A 63 2.22 10.84 -3.43
CA ALA A 63 1.28 11.85 -3.89
C ALA A 63 0.99 12.87 -2.80
N SER A 64 0.94 12.42 -1.55
CA SER A 64 0.67 13.26 -0.39
C SER A 64 1.11 12.51 0.84
N TYR A 65 1.40 13.21 1.93
CA TYR A 65 1.76 12.55 3.18
C TYR A 65 1.44 13.44 4.37
N THR A 66 1.40 12.80 5.54
CA THR A 66 1.33 13.52 6.80
C THR A 66 2.19 12.77 7.83
N VAL A 67 2.81 13.54 8.71
CA VAL A 67 3.58 12.98 9.82
C VAL A 67 2.66 13.02 11.04
N VAL A 68 2.30 11.86 11.54
CA VAL A 68 1.44 11.74 12.71
C VAL A 68 2.33 11.78 13.93
N ARG A 69 2.31 12.91 14.65
CA ARG A 69 3.18 13.14 15.80
C ARG A 69 2.52 12.76 17.11
N ARG A 70 1.21 12.50 17.07
CA ARG A 70 0.45 12.05 18.23
C ARG A 70 -0.38 10.84 17.79
N GLY A 71 -0.06 9.67 18.31
CA GLY A 71 -0.74 8.44 17.94
C GLY A 71 -2.23 8.49 18.26
N VAL A 72 -3.02 7.78 17.44
CA VAL A 72 -4.47 7.70 17.62
C VAL A 72 -4.84 6.89 18.87
N SER A 73 -3.91 6.07 19.35
CA SER A 73 -4.06 5.33 20.59
C SER A 73 -2.68 4.95 21.12
N ALA A 74 -2.65 4.36 22.32
CA ALA A 74 -1.40 3.91 22.91
C ALA A 74 -0.72 2.79 22.12
N ASP A 75 -1.46 2.14 21.24
CA ASP A 75 -0.93 1.03 20.43
C ASP A 75 -0.08 1.51 19.25
N PHE A 76 -0.11 2.81 18.92
CA PHE A 76 0.63 3.37 17.80
C PHE A 76 1.75 4.24 18.29
N GLU A 77 2.98 3.88 17.92
CA GLU A 77 4.16 4.67 18.25
C GLU A 77 4.26 5.87 17.32
N ALA A 78 4.30 7.05 17.88
CA ALA A 78 4.48 8.28 17.13
C ALA A 78 5.93 8.75 17.28
N PRO A 79 6.50 9.47 16.30
CA PRO A 79 5.85 9.85 15.04
C PRO A 79 5.85 8.70 14.03
N TYR A 80 4.82 8.69 13.19
CA TYR A 80 4.80 7.79 12.04
C TYR A 80 4.24 8.54 10.83
N VAL A 81 4.45 7.99 9.65
CA VAL A 81 4.11 8.67 8.40
C VAL A 81 3.02 7.90 7.66
N ILE A 82 1.93 8.58 7.36
CA ILE A 82 0.87 8.06 6.49
C ILE A 82 1.00 8.79 5.17
N ALA A 83 0.95 8.06 4.06
CA ALA A 83 1.09 8.65 2.75
C ALA A 83 0.09 8.07 1.77
N LEU A 84 -0.26 8.87 0.77
CA LEU A 84 -0.96 8.39 -0.41
C LEU A 84 0.10 8.11 -1.46
N ILE A 85 0.09 6.89 -1.98
CA ILE A 85 1.09 6.41 -2.93
C ILE A 85 0.43 6.21 -4.27
N ASP A 86 0.94 6.88 -5.30
CA ASP A 86 0.53 6.61 -6.68
C ASP A 86 1.37 5.44 -7.19
N LEU A 87 0.73 4.29 -7.36
CA LEU A 87 1.42 3.11 -7.85
C LEU A 87 1.74 3.24 -9.33
N ALA A 88 2.83 2.60 -9.74
CA ALA A 88 3.26 2.64 -11.15
C ALA A 88 2.16 2.13 -12.09
N GLU A 89 1.33 1.22 -11.61
CA GLU A 89 0.22 0.65 -12.39
C GLU A 89 -1.00 1.55 -12.48
N GLY A 90 -1.02 2.66 -11.73
CA GLY A 90 -2.05 3.68 -11.81
C GLY A 90 -2.87 3.95 -10.55
N PRO A 91 -3.25 2.95 -9.77
CA PRO A 91 -4.06 3.20 -8.58
C PRO A 91 -3.31 3.95 -7.50
N ARG A 92 -4.06 4.64 -6.66
CA ARG A 92 -3.52 5.32 -5.48
C ARG A 92 -3.93 4.52 -4.24
N MET A 93 -2.97 4.28 -3.35
CA MET A 93 -3.27 3.59 -2.10
C MET A 93 -2.71 4.37 -0.92
N MET A 94 -3.34 4.21 0.24
CA MET A 94 -2.85 4.79 1.48
C MET A 94 -2.01 3.75 2.21
N SER A 95 -0.83 4.15 2.69
CA SER A 95 0.05 3.25 3.41
C SER A 95 0.97 4.05 4.32
N GLN A 96 1.88 3.36 4.98
CA GLN A 96 2.90 3.99 5.81
C GLN A 96 4.23 4.03 5.07
N ILE A 97 5.00 5.09 5.33
CA ILE A 97 6.41 5.14 4.93
C ILE A 97 7.22 4.80 6.17
N ILE A 98 8.01 3.76 6.10
CA ILE A 98 8.78 3.29 7.25
C ILE A 98 10.26 3.63 7.12
N GLU A 99 10.95 3.64 8.25
CA GLU A 99 12.40 3.86 8.33
C GLU A 99 12.84 5.11 7.58
N VAL A 100 12.11 6.20 7.80
CA VAL A 100 12.37 7.48 7.14
C VAL A 100 12.36 8.59 8.18
N GLU A 101 13.28 9.55 8.01
CA GLU A 101 13.23 10.76 8.80
C GLU A 101 12.16 11.68 8.19
N PRO A 102 11.25 12.23 9.01
CA PRO A 102 10.19 13.08 8.47
C PRO A 102 10.71 14.24 7.63
N GLU A 103 11.86 14.77 7.94
CA GLU A 103 12.46 15.88 7.21
C GLU A 103 12.93 15.50 5.81
N ALA A 104 13.09 14.20 5.53
CA ALA A 104 13.50 13.71 4.22
C ALA A 104 12.32 13.55 3.26
N LEU A 105 11.09 13.69 3.73
CA LEU A 105 9.90 13.45 2.92
C LEU A 105 9.59 14.62 1.99
N ALA A 106 9.12 14.30 0.80
CA ALA A 106 8.60 15.28 -0.15
C ALA A 106 7.65 14.60 -1.11
N VAL A 107 6.67 15.36 -1.59
CA VAL A 107 5.78 14.88 -2.65
C VAL A 107 6.63 14.61 -3.90
N GLY A 108 6.32 13.50 -4.56
CA GLY A 108 7.03 13.10 -5.79
C GLY A 108 8.19 12.15 -5.58
N LEU A 109 8.62 11.92 -4.34
CA LEU A 109 9.69 10.96 -4.09
C LEU A 109 9.25 9.55 -4.45
N GLN A 110 10.18 8.78 -5.01
CA GLN A 110 9.94 7.39 -5.37
C GLN A 110 10.01 6.51 -4.16
N VAL A 111 9.10 5.55 -4.10
CA VAL A 111 9.03 4.59 -2.99
C VAL A 111 8.89 3.18 -3.54
N SER A 112 9.25 2.20 -2.72
CA SER A 112 9.12 0.79 -3.04
C SER A 112 8.39 0.09 -1.93
N VAL A 113 7.57 -0.90 -2.28
CA VAL A 113 6.81 -1.66 -1.29
C VAL A 113 7.74 -2.55 -0.47
N ASP A 114 7.41 -2.67 0.80
CA ASP A 114 7.93 -3.67 1.71
C ASP A 114 6.75 -4.23 2.48
N PHE A 115 6.97 -5.18 3.34
CA PHE A 115 5.88 -5.86 4.04
C PHE A 115 6.21 -5.93 5.52
N ALA A 116 5.22 -5.57 6.34
CA ALA A 116 5.36 -5.58 7.78
C ALA A 116 4.42 -6.61 8.39
N ALA A 117 4.96 -7.47 9.24
CA ALA A 117 4.15 -8.40 10.00
C ALA A 117 3.38 -7.59 11.06
N TRP A 118 2.09 -7.41 10.82
CA TRP A 118 1.23 -6.64 11.72
C TRP A 118 0.78 -7.49 12.90
N SER A 119 0.55 -8.78 12.64
CA SER A 119 0.23 -9.78 13.63
C SER A 119 0.67 -11.14 13.10
N GLU A 120 0.45 -12.21 13.86
CA GLU A 120 0.79 -13.56 13.41
C GLU A 120 0.07 -13.92 12.11
N ASP A 121 -1.14 -13.39 11.93
CA ASP A 121 -2.00 -13.76 10.80
C ASP A 121 -2.02 -12.73 9.69
N ILE A 122 -1.56 -11.50 9.94
CA ILE A 122 -1.71 -10.40 9.00
C ILE A 122 -0.35 -9.76 8.70
N THR A 123 -0.05 -9.66 7.41
CA THR A 123 1.08 -8.89 6.88
C THR A 123 0.51 -7.75 6.05
N LEU A 124 1.01 -6.55 6.27
CA LEU A 124 0.54 -5.35 5.57
C LEU A 124 1.62 -4.81 4.65
N PRO A 125 1.23 -4.27 3.49
CA PRO A 125 2.20 -3.56 2.64
C PRO A 125 2.52 -2.20 3.27
N VAL A 126 3.79 -1.87 3.30
CA VAL A 126 4.30 -0.56 3.69
C VAL A 126 5.30 -0.13 2.62
N PHE A 127 5.79 1.10 2.71
CA PHE A 127 6.70 1.61 1.68
C PHE A 127 7.94 2.20 2.31
N ARG A 128 9.03 2.17 1.55
CA ARG A 128 10.31 2.79 1.89
C ARG A 128 10.69 3.74 0.78
N LEU A 129 11.48 4.75 1.09
CA LEU A 129 12.08 5.58 0.04
C LEU A 129 12.96 4.69 -0.83
N HIS A 130 12.89 4.92 -2.13
CA HIS A 130 13.60 4.09 -3.10
C HIS A 130 15.10 4.41 -3.04
N PRO A 131 15.95 3.48 -2.61
CA PRO A 131 17.37 3.80 -2.40
C PRO A 131 18.14 4.06 -3.68
N ALA A 132 17.71 3.49 -4.81
CA ALA A 132 18.41 3.65 -6.07
C ALA A 132 18.42 5.10 -6.56
N LEU A 133 17.43 5.89 -6.19
CA LEU A 133 17.36 7.29 -6.58
C LEU A 133 18.42 8.12 -5.87
N ASP A 134 18.72 7.77 -4.63
CA ASP A 134 19.72 8.46 -3.85
C ASP A 134 21.10 8.27 -4.45
N ALA A 135 21.35 7.11 -5.00
CA ALA A 135 22.63 6.81 -5.62
C ALA A 135 22.84 7.59 -6.91
N ASP A 136 21.75 7.91 -7.59
CA ASP A 136 21.81 8.62 -8.87
C ASP A 136 21.83 10.14 -8.70
N ALA A 137 21.55 10.58 -7.52
CA ALA A 137 21.46 12.01 -7.23
C ALA A 137 22.82 12.69 -7.23
#